data_1f856b114c3412c9e5a56457ac3acabd
#
_entry.id   1f856b114c3412c9e5a56457ac3acabd
#
_cell.length_a   1.000
_cell.length_b   1.000
_cell.length_c   1.000
_cell.angle_alpha   90.00
_cell.angle_beta   90.00
_cell.angle_gamma   90.00
#
_symmetry.space_group_name_H-M   'P 1'
#
loop_
_entity.id
_entity.type
_entity.pdbx_description
1 polymer ?
#
loop_
_entity_poly.entity_id
_entity_poly.type
_entity_poly.pdbx_seq_one_letter_code
_entity_poly.pdbx_strand_id
1 'polypeptide(L)'
;AGATHKITKIKGKSSYNVEDYGIALAKVHGAGLDLETFDKEIASADNISIEERQELIKKGEFLPSYMWTVNGWLCEKLELTVKSQIQKCIPHTYEKELKSTTLNMTIPAGNATGMSAVVITETEEGITIETECIGKVYSPEEFDQNDWIIYGEPDTQVTINRPQTVELTCATVVNRLPDIINSQPGYITTDKMSTNKYRTKSLSKYVK
;
A
#
# COMPACT_ATOMS: atom_id res chain seq x y z
N ALA A 1 6.65 -16.04 -4.38
CA ALA A 1 7.53 -16.02 -5.55
C ALA A 1 8.31 -17.34 -5.71
N GLY A 2 8.75 -17.98 -4.64
CA GLY A 2 9.59 -19.21 -4.73
C GLY A 2 8.97 -20.43 -5.44
N ALA A 3 7.69 -20.40 -5.77
CA ALA A 3 7.00 -21.44 -6.54
C ALA A 3 6.84 -21.12 -8.02
N THR A 4 7.28 -19.93 -8.45
CA THR A 4 7.19 -19.46 -9.85
C THR A 4 8.60 -19.27 -10.42
N HIS A 5 8.81 -19.72 -11.65
CA HIS A 5 10.03 -19.53 -12.42
C HIS A 5 9.78 -18.54 -13.56
N LYS A 6 10.84 -17.89 -14.09
CA LYS A 6 10.74 -16.90 -15.16
C LYS A 6 9.68 -15.82 -14.91
N ILE A 7 9.75 -15.18 -13.76
CA ILE A 7 8.83 -14.11 -13.41
C ILE A 7 9.00 -12.95 -14.41
N THR A 8 7.87 -12.46 -14.94
CA THR A 8 7.82 -11.31 -15.86
C THR A 8 7.12 -10.10 -15.21
N LYS A 9 6.15 -10.36 -14.32
CA LYS A 9 5.40 -9.31 -13.63
C LYS A 9 4.94 -9.79 -12.25
N ILE A 10 4.93 -8.88 -11.29
CA ILE A 10 4.28 -9.05 -9.99
C ILE A 10 3.20 -7.98 -9.88
N LYS A 11 1.97 -8.39 -9.63
CA LYS A 11 0.85 -7.48 -9.39
C LYS A 11 0.30 -7.70 -7.99
N GLY A 12 0.26 -6.63 -7.19
CA GLY A 12 -0.31 -6.64 -5.85
C GLY A 12 -1.45 -5.64 -5.73
N LYS A 13 -2.53 -6.04 -5.07
CA LYS A 13 -3.67 -5.17 -4.77
C LYS A 13 -4.10 -5.37 -3.34
N SER A 14 -4.24 -4.26 -2.60
CA SER A 14 -4.77 -4.27 -1.24
C SER A 14 -5.91 -3.27 -1.15
N SER A 15 -7.02 -3.65 -0.53
CA SER A 15 -8.13 -2.74 -0.26
C SER A 15 -8.53 -2.78 1.21
N TYR A 16 -8.89 -1.62 1.75
CA TYR A 16 -9.35 -1.47 3.12
C TYR A 16 -10.37 -0.34 3.24
N ASN A 17 -11.26 -0.49 4.23
CA ASN A 17 -12.23 0.56 4.56
C ASN A 17 -11.56 1.66 5.38
N VAL A 18 -11.50 2.89 4.85
CA VAL A 18 -10.88 4.03 5.55
C VAL A 18 -11.62 4.41 6.83
N GLU A 19 -12.89 4.04 6.95
CA GLU A 19 -13.70 4.33 8.14
C GLU A 19 -13.19 3.60 9.40
N ASP A 20 -12.56 2.43 9.23
CA ASP A 20 -12.00 1.65 10.34
C ASP A 20 -10.76 2.33 10.97
N TYR A 21 -10.19 3.30 10.27
CA TYR A 21 -9.00 4.04 10.71
C TYR A 21 -9.31 5.48 11.14
N GLY A 22 -10.56 5.92 11.03
CA GLY A 22 -11.06 7.19 11.52
C GLY A 22 -11.03 8.34 10.51
N ILE A 23 -11.59 9.48 10.95
CA ILE A 23 -11.88 10.63 10.09
C ILE A 23 -10.65 11.24 9.40
N ALA A 24 -9.50 11.22 10.05
CA ALA A 24 -8.28 11.81 9.49
C ALA A 24 -7.85 11.03 8.23
N LEU A 25 -7.88 9.70 8.28
CA LEU A 25 -7.51 8.87 7.14
C LEU A 25 -8.53 9.00 6.01
N ALA A 26 -9.83 9.00 6.32
CA ALA A 26 -10.87 9.19 5.30
C ALA A 26 -10.71 10.52 4.55
N LYS A 27 -10.36 11.60 5.26
CA LYS A 27 -10.13 12.92 4.65
C LYS A 27 -8.88 12.95 3.75
N VAL A 28 -7.75 12.40 4.19
CA VAL A 28 -6.53 12.40 3.36
C VAL A 28 -6.66 11.47 2.13
N HIS A 29 -7.64 10.57 2.12
CA HIS A 29 -8.03 9.79 0.95
C HIS A 29 -9.05 10.50 0.06
N GLY A 30 -9.43 11.75 0.38
CA GLY A 30 -10.35 12.56 -0.40
C GLY A 30 -11.81 12.10 -0.36
N ALA A 31 -12.19 11.26 0.60
CA ALA A 31 -13.56 10.79 0.72
C ALA A 31 -14.55 11.95 0.95
N GLY A 32 -15.58 12.03 0.13
CA GLY A 32 -16.61 13.07 0.15
C GLY A 32 -16.37 14.21 -0.84
N LEU A 33 -15.16 14.38 -1.37
CA LEU A 33 -14.84 15.46 -2.31
C LEU A 33 -15.48 15.23 -3.68
N ASP A 34 -15.86 16.31 -4.36
CA ASP A 34 -16.12 16.24 -5.80
C ASP A 34 -14.80 16.00 -6.55
N LEU A 35 -14.87 15.51 -7.79
CA LEU A 35 -13.67 15.07 -8.53
C LEU A 35 -12.73 16.22 -8.88
N GLU A 36 -13.23 17.45 -9.07
CA GLU A 36 -12.37 18.61 -9.34
C GLU A 36 -11.54 18.98 -8.11
N THR A 37 -12.19 19.04 -6.96
CA THR A 37 -11.52 19.29 -5.67
C THR A 37 -10.56 18.14 -5.33
N PHE A 38 -10.97 16.89 -5.57
CA PHE A 38 -10.11 15.73 -5.37
C PHE A 38 -8.83 15.81 -6.22
N ASP A 39 -8.96 16.12 -7.51
CA ASP A 39 -7.81 16.20 -8.41
C ASP A 39 -6.82 17.29 -7.97
N LYS A 40 -7.35 18.42 -7.54
CA LYS A 40 -6.55 19.56 -7.07
C LYS A 40 -5.88 19.33 -5.72
N GLU A 41 -6.59 18.79 -4.74
CA GLU A 41 -6.12 18.73 -3.34
C GLU A 41 -5.46 17.40 -2.97
N ILE A 42 -5.82 16.30 -3.66
CA ILE A 42 -5.34 14.95 -3.35
C ILE A 42 -4.41 14.43 -4.46
N ALA A 43 -4.91 14.36 -5.70
CA ALA A 43 -4.21 13.65 -6.76
C ALA A 43 -3.02 14.43 -7.35
N SER A 44 -3.04 15.76 -7.30
CA SER A 44 -2.02 16.60 -7.91
C SER A 44 -0.60 16.36 -7.38
N ALA A 45 -0.46 16.01 -6.11
CA ALA A 45 0.84 15.72 -5.50
C ALA A 45 1.48 14.41 -6.02
N ASP A 46 0.66 13.46 -6.47
CA ASP A 46 1.11 12.16 -6.94
C ASP A 46 1.21 12.09 -8.48
N ASN A 47 0.32 12.79 -9.18
CA ASN A 47 0.20 12.78 -10.64
C ASN A 47 1.11 13.81 -11.30
N ILE A 48 2.38 13.81 -10.93
CA ILE A 48 3.43 14.70 -11.45
C ILE A 48 4.30 13.99 -12.49
N SER A 49 5.06 14.76 -13.28
CA SER A 49 6.00 14.21 -14.26
C SER A 49 7.14 13.44 -13.58
N ILE A 50 7.84 12.60 -14.34
CA ILE A 50 9.01 11.86 -13.85
C ILE A 50 10.11 12.84 -13.42
N GLU A 51 10.33 13.89 -14.23
CA GLU A 51 11.35 14.92 -14.00
C GLU A 51 11.07 15.69 -12.71
N GLU A 52 9.84 16.13 -12.50
CA GLU A 52 9.42 16.83 -11.29
C GLU A 52 9.57 15.96 -10.05
N ARG A 53 9.17 14.68 -10.14
CA ARG A 53 9.35 13.71 -9.05
C ARG A 53 10.83 13.53 -8.70
N GLN A 54 11.71 13.42 -9.71
CA GLN A 54 13.14 13.30 -9.47
C GLN A 54 13.72 14.53 -8.77
N GLU A 55 13.24 15.73 -9.10
CA GLU A 55 13.64 16.95 -8.40
C GLU A 55 13.17 16.98 -6.94
N LEU A 56 11.94 16.53 -6.66
CA LEU A 56 11.45 16.42 -5.29
C LEU A 56 12.26 15.38 -4.48
N ILE A 57 12.61 14.25 -5.10
CA ILE A 57 13.46 13.22 -4.46
C ILE A 57 14.83 13.80 -4.11
N LYS A 58 15.48 14.52 -5.04
CA LYS A 58 16.79 15.16 -4.81
C LYS A 58 16.75 16.19 -3.67
N LYS A 59 15.64 16.92 -3.54
CA LYS A 59 15.43 17.91 -2.47
C LYS A 59 15.04 17.28 -1.13
N GLY A 60 14.69 15.99 -1.09
CA GLY A 60 14.12 15.33 0.08
C GLY A 60 12.69 15.74 0.41
N GLU A 61 11.96 16.27 -0.58
CA GLU A 61 10.59 16.79 -0.45
C GLU A 61 9.54 15.83 -1.02
N PHE A 62 9.96 14.74 -1.67
CA PHE A 62 9.05 13.73 -2.20
C PHE A 62 8.39 12.94 -1.08
N LEU A 63 7.07 12.87 -1.09
CA LEU A 63 6.27 12.09 -0.16
C LEU A 63 5.77 10.81 -0.85
N PRO A 64 6.47 9.70 -0.70
CA PRO A 64 6.05 8.45 -1.33
C PRO A 64 4.81 7.86 -0.66
N SER A 65 3.92 7.26 -1.46
CA SER A 65 2.93 6.34 -0.91
C SER A 65 3.65 5.12 -0.31
N TYR A 66 2.99 4.43 0.64
CA TYR A 66 3.64 3.24 1.20
C TYR A 66 3.81 2.11 0.17
N MET A 67 3.05 2.09 -0.95
CA MET A 67 3.29 1.16 -2.05
C MET A 67 4.62 1.41 -2.76
N TRP A 68 5.13 2.66 -2.75
CA TRP A 68 6.48 2.97 -3.21
C TRP A 68 7.53 2.18 -2.42
N THR A 69 7.39 2.19 -1.10
CA THR A 69 8.28 1.45 -0.20
C THR A 69 8.11 -0.06 -0.33
N VAL A 70 6.87 -0.53 -0.54
CA VAL A 70 6.58 -1.97 -0.77
C VAL A 70 7.29 -2.46 -2.02
N ASN A 71 7.22 -1.72 -3.14
CA ASN A 71 7.91 -2.10 -4.36
C ASN A 71 9.43 -2.11 -4.18
N GLY A 72 9.99 -1.10 -3.51
CA GLY A 72 11.42 -1.06 -3.18
C GLY A 72 11.86 -2.25 -2.32
N TRP A 73 11.04 -2.61 -1.31
CA TRP A 73 11.30 -3.78 -0.49
C TRP A 73 11.23 -5.10 -1.29
N LEU A 74 10.29 -5.23 -2.22
CA LEU A 74 10.19 -6.39 -3.12
C LEU A 74 11.42 -6.48 -4.02
N CYS A 75 11.87 -5.37 -4.60
CA CYS A 75 13.07 -5.33 -5.40
C CYS A 75 14.30 -5.81 -4.60
N GLU A 76 14.51 -5.27 -3.40
CA GLU A 76 15.62 -5.70 -2.55
C GLU A 76 15.57 -7.19 -2.20
N LYS A 77 14.38 -7.73 -1.86
CA LYS A 77 14.21 -9.15 -1.51
C LYS A 77 14.32 -10.11 -2.69
N LEU A 78 14.11 -9.63 -3.90
CA LEU A 78 14.21 -10.42 -5.11
C LEU A 78 15.50 -10.12 -5.89
N GLU A 79 16.40 -9.31 -5.32
CA GLU A 79 17.68 -8.92 -5.91
C GLU A 79 17.49 -8.23 -7.29
N LEU A 80 16.47 -7.36 -7.37
CA LEU A 80 16.12 -6.62 -8.58
C LEU A 80 16.63 -5.18 -8.51
N THR A 81 17.11 -4.68 -9.65
CA THR A 81 17.60 -3.30 -9.79
C THR A 81 16.50 -2.40 -10.33
N VAL A 82 16.10 -1.38 -9.57
CA VAL A 82 15.07 -0.42 -10.00
C VAL A 82 15.61 0.42 -11.17
N LYS A 83 14.94 0.35 -12.30
CA LYS A 83 15.19 1.18 -13.48
C LYS A 83 14.38 2.47 -13.46
N SER A 84 13.08 2.34 -13.19
CA SER A 84 12.17 3.48 -13.01
C SER A 84 11.05 3.13 -12.04
N GLN A 85 10.53 4.16 -11.37
CA GLN A 85 9.40 3.99 -10.47
C GLN A 85 8.50 5.22 -10.57
N ILE A 86 7.21 4.99 -10.75
CA ILE A 86 6.19 6.04 -10.82
C ILE A 86 5.08 5.75 -9.83
N GLN A 87 4.43 6.82 -9.38
CA GLN A 87 3.30 6.80 -8.46
C GLN A 87 2.13 7.56 -9.09
N LYS A 88 0.92 7.08 -8.89
CA LYS A 88 -0.32 7.71 -9.33
C LYS A 88 -1.37 7.63 -8.24
N CYS A 89 -2.19 8.66 -8.14
CA CYS A 89 -3.40 8.69 -7.33
C CYS A 89 -4.63 8.69 -8.24
N ILE A 90 -5.57 7.78 -7.96
CA ILE A 90 -6.78 7.60 -8.76
C ILE A 90 -8.00 7.66 -7.83
N PRO A 91 -9.01 8.54 -8.09
CA PRO A 91 -10.22 8.57 -7.28
C PRO A 91 -11.06 7.31 -7.48
N HIS A 92 -11.70 6.84 -6.41
CA HIS A 92 -12.80 5.89 -6.48
C HIS A 92 -14.12 6.62 -6.28
N THR A 93 -15.12 6.25 -7.03
CA THR A 93 -16.49 6.80 -6.94
C THR A 93 -17.49 5.68 -6.76
N TYR A 94 -18.70 6.04 -6.38
CA TYR A 94 -19.82 5.14 -6.36
C TYR A 94 -21.02 5.75 -7.11
N GLU A 95 -21.81 4.93 -7.80
CA GLU A 95 -22.91 5.37 -8.65
C GLU A 95 -24.14 5.85 -7.87
N LYS A 96 -24.19 5.57 -6.57
CA LYS A 96 -25.27 5.94 -5.65
C LYS A 96 -24.72 6.76 -4.50
N GLU A 97 -25.60 7.41 -3.77
CA GLU A 97 -25.26 8.04 -2.51
C GLU A 97 -24.71 6.98 -1.52
N LEU A 98 -23.68 7.35 -0.78
CA LEU A 98 -23.03 6.48 0.19
C LEU A 98 -22.92 7.18 1.54
N LYS A 99 -23.53 6.60 2.57
CA LYS A 99 -23.48 7.15 3.93
C LYS A 99 -22.13 6.81 4.57
N SER A 100 -21.38 7.82 4.98
CA SER A 100 -20.19 7.68 5.81
C SER A 100 -20.52 8.05 7.25
N THR A 101 -20.36 7.09 8.14
CA THR A 101 -20.54 7.31 9.59
C THR A 101 -19.37 8.07 10.18
N THR A 102 -18.16 7.78 9.74
CA THR A 102 -16.92 8.41 10.20
C THR A 102 -16.84 9.88 9.79
N LEU A 103 -17.23 10.22 8.55
CA LEU A 103 -17.29 11.62 8.10
C LEU A 103 -18.55 12.34 8.56
N ASN A 104 -19.54 11.61 9.11
CA ASN A 104 -20.87 12.12 9.49
C ASN A 104 -21.55 12.85 8.33
N MET A 105 -21.48 12.26 7.13
CA MET A 105 -22.09 12.82 5.91
C MET A 105 -22.60 11.73 4.99
N THR A 106 -23.44 12.14 4.04
CA THR A 106 -23.77 11.34 2.85
C THR A 106 -22.89 11.82 1.70
N ILE A 107 -22.07 10.93 1.15
CA ILE A 107 -21.24 11.18 -0.03
C ILE A 107 -22.19 11.14 -1.25
N PRO A 108 -22.29 12.22 -2.03
CA PRO A 108 -23.14 12.22 -3.23
C PRO A 108 -22.66 11.20 -4.27
N ALA A 109 -23.59 10.72 -5.09
CA ALA A 109 -23.27 9.87 -6.23
C ALA A 109 -22.24 10.55 -7.15
N GLY A 110 -21.22 9.83 -7.55
CA GLY A 110 -20.15 10.33 -8.42
C GLY A 110 -19.01 11.10 -7.69
N ASN A 111 -19.18 11.49 -6.45
CA ASN A 111 -18.11 12.05 -5.64
C ASN A 111 -17.10 10.97 -5.24
N ALA A 112 -15.88 11.38 -4.86
CA ALA A 112 -14.86 10.48 -4.42
C ALA A 112 -15.27 9.78 -3.11
N THR A 113 -15.21 8.47 -3.10
CA THR A 113 -15.36 7.66 -1.88
C THR A 113 -14.01 7.39 -1.21
N GLY A 114 -12.94 7.67 -1.90
CA GLY A 114 -11.55 7.49 -1.52
C GLY A 114 -10.64 7.41 -2.74
N MET A 115 -9.47 6.82 -2.59
CA MET A 115 -8.46 6.75 -3.64
C MET A 115 -7.75 5.40 -3.74
N SER A 116 -7.13 5.17 -4.90
CA SER A 116 -6.02 4.22 -5.09
C SER A 116 -4.69 4.96 -5.17
N ALA A 117 -3.70 4.47 -4.43
CA ALA A 117 -2.30 4.75 -4.70
C ALA A 117 -1.73 3.59 -5.52
N VAL A 118 -1.34 3.88 -6.76
CA VAL A 118 -0.77 2.89 -7.69
C VAL A 118 0.70 3.20 -7.89
N VAL A 119 1.57 2.20 -7.71
CA VAL A 119 3.00 2.32 -7.97
C VAL A 119 3.42 1.27 -8.99
N ILE A 120 4.11 1.71 -10.03
CA ILE A 120 4.66 0.85 -11.07
C ILE A 120 6.17 1.00 -11.04
N THR A 121 6.87 -0.12 -10.88
CA THR A 121 8.33 -0.21 -10.89
C THR A 121 8.77 -1.09 -12.03
N GLU A 122 9.59 -0.54 -12.92
CA GLU A 122 10.31 -1.29 -13.94
C GLU A 122 11.71 -1.62 -13.43
N THR A 123 12.18 -2.82 -13.69
CA THR A 123 13.52 -3.27 -13.27
C THR A 123 14.45 -3.50 -14.48
N GLU A 124 15.75 -3.45 -14.23
CA GLU A 124 16.76 -3.74 -15.27
C GLU A 124 16.69 -5.21 -15.73
N GLU A 125 16.21 -6.10 -14.87
CA GLU A 125 16.02 -7.53 -15.14
C GLU A 125 14.76 -7.80 -16.00
N GLY A 126 14.00 -6.74 -16.35
CA GLY A 126 12.81 -6.83 -17.20
C GLY A 126 11.55 -7.29 -16.48
N ILE A 127 11.54 -7.27 -15.15
CA ILE A 127 10.38 -7.58 -14.32
C ILE A 127 9.65 -6.28 -13.95
N THR A 128 8.34 -6.24 -14.17
CA THR A 128 7.48 -5.13 -13.74
C THR A 128 6.83 -5.47 -12.40
N ILE A 129 6.90 -4.55 -11.42
CA ILE A 129 6.14 -4.65 -10.16
C ILE A 129 5.08 -3.55 -10.15
N GLU A 130 3.82 -3.95 -10.17
CA GLU A 130 2.65 -3.06 -10.11
C GLU A 130 1.91 -3.33 -8.81
N THR A 131 1.85 -2.33 -7.94
CA THR A 131 1.09 -2.43 -6.69
C THR A 131 0.06 -1.32 -6.58
N GLU A 132 -1.10 -1.66 -6.05
CA GLU A 132 -2.22 -0.78 -5.81
C GLU A 132 -2.69 -0.91 -4.37
N CYS A 133 -2.87 0.22 -3.70
CA CYS A 133 -3.55 0.27 -2.44
C CYS A 133 -4.79 1.14 -2.53
N ILE A 134 -5.94 0.55 -2.23
CA ILE A 134 -7.25 1.19 -2.28
C ILE A 134 -7.69 1.46 -0.85
N GLY A 135 -7.80 2.75 -0.51
CA GLY A 135 -8.41 3.21 0.73
C GLY A 135 -9.66 4.02 0.41
N LYS A 136 -10.83 3.55 0.81
CA LYS A 136 -12.09 4.24 0.53
C LYS A 136 -13.19 3.89 1.53
N VAL A 137 -14.24 4.69 1.55
CA VAL A 137 -15.52 4.32 2.19
C VAL A 137 -16.17 3.25 1.33
N TYR A 138 -16.46 2.11 1.93
CA TYR A 138 -17.00 0.95 1.21
C TYR A 138 -18.48 1.08 0.93
N SER A 139 -18.88 0.62 -0.26
CA SER A 139 -20.26 0.25 -0.54
C SER A 139 -20.64 -1.03 0.22
N PRO A 140 -21.94 -1.36 0.36
CA PRO A 140 -22.38 -2.52 1.15
C PRO A 140 -21.82 -3.88 0.71
N GLU A 141 -21.41 -3.99 -0.56
CA GLU A 141 -20.90 -5.24 -1.15
C GLU A 141 -19.39 -5.44 -0.95
N GLU A 142 -18.68 -4.37 -0.54
CA GLU A 142 -17.22 -4.37 -0.49
C GLU A 142 -16.67 -4.86 0.85
N PHE A 143 -15.47 -5.35 0.81
CA PHE A 143 -14.73 -5.84 1.98
C PHE A 143 -13.21 -5.76 1.75
N ASP A 144 -12.46 -5.82 2.82
CA ASP A 144 -11.00 -5.85 2.77
C ASP A 144 -10.50 -7.06 2.01
N GLN A 145 -9.53 -6.85 1.12
CA GLN A 145 -8.92 -7.91 0.32
C GLN A 145 -7.46 -7.63 0.03
N ASN A 146 -6.65 -8.69 0.03
CA ASN A 146 -5.30 -8.66 -0.52
C ASN A 146 -5.20 -9.70 -1.64
N ASP A 147 -4.78 -9.26 -2.81
CA ASP A 147 -4.63 -10.11 -3.99
C ASP A 147 -3.25 -9.91 -4.61
N TRP A 148 -2.53 -11.01 -4.83
CA TRP A 148 -1.20 -11.01 -5.42
C TRP A 148 -1.14 -12.01 -6.55
N ILE A 149 -0.70 -11.54 -7.72
CA ILE A 149 -0.50 -12.37 -8.90
C ILE A 149 0.97 -12.25 -9.30
N ILE A 150 1.61 -13.38 -9.44
CA ILE A 150 2.98 -13.51 -9.94
C ILE A 150 2.88 -14.19 -11.29
N TYR A 151 3.14 -13.43 -12.35
CA TYR A 151 3.14 -13.91 -13.73
C TYR A 151 4.48 -14.54 -14.05
N GLY A 152 4.45 -15.79 -14.52
CA GLY A 152 5.65 -16.55 -14.83
C GLY A 152 5.35 -18.02 -15.18
N GLU A 153 6.21 -18.92 -14.81
CA GLU A 153 6.07 -20.36 -15.10
C GLU A 153 6.06 -21.16 -13.77
N PRO A 154 4.88 -21.59 -13.29
CA PRO A 154 3.52 -21.18 -13.67
C PRO A 154 3.13 -19.82 -13.09
N ASP A 155 2.04 -19.21 -13.58
CA ASP A 155 1.40 -18.11 -12.90
C ASP A 155 0.93 -18.56 -11.51
N THR A 156 1.09 -17.69 -10.52
CA THR A 156 0.69 -17.98 -9.14
C THR A 156 -0.16 -16.84 -8.61
N GLN A 157 -1.33 -17.16 -8.07
CA GLN A 157 -2.20 -16.18 -7.41
C GLN A 157 -2.41 -16.55 -5.94
N VAL A 158 -2.37 -15.54 -5.07
CA VAL A 158 -2.70 -15.65 -3.66
C VAL A 158 -3.68 -14.55 -3.30
N THR A 159 -4.87 -14.93 -2.86
CA THR A 159 -5.92 -14.01 -2.44
C THR A 159 -6.26 -14.23 -0.98
N ILE A 160 -6.25 -13.17 -0.18
CA ILE A 160 -6.70 -13.16 1.21
C ILE A 160 -7.99 -12.35 1.25
N ASN A 161 -9.10 -13.02 1.51
CA ASN A 161 -10.41 -12.41 1.61
C ASN A 161 -10.73 -12.06 3.06
N ARG A 162 -11.33 -10.88 3.26
CA ARG A 162 -11.79 -10.39 4.57
C ARG A 162 -10.73 -10.47 5.67
N PRO A 163 -9.49 -10.01 5.42
CA PRO A 163 -8.52 -9.90 6.49
C PRO A 163 -9.03 -8.91 7.53
N GLN A 164 -8.72 -9.18 8.80
CA GLN A 164 -8.94 -8.20 9.87
C GLN A 164 -7.76 -7.21 9.81
N THR A 165 -7.84 -6.23 8.89
CA THR A 165 -6.67 -5.42 8.48
C THR A 165 -6.07 -4.62 9.64
N VAL A 166 -6.90 -4.07 10.53
CA VAL A 166 -6.44 -3.33 11.72
C VAL A 166 -5.68 -4.25 12.68
N GLU A 167 -6.27 -5.39 13.02
CA GLU A 167 -5.68 -6.38 13.94
C GLU A 167 -4.41 -7.01 13.36
N LEU A 168 -4.38 -7.28 12.05
CA LEU A 168 -3.18 -7.79 11.38
C LEU A 168 -2.03 -6.78 11.44
N THR A 169 -2.34 -5.49 11.27
CA THR A 169 -1.34 -4.42 11.41
C THR A 169 -0.79 -4.39 12.84
N CYS A 170 -1.66 -4.42 13.85
CA CYS A 170 -1.25 -4.46 15.25
C CYS A 170 -0.41 -5.71 15.56
N ALA A 171 -0.85 -6.88 15.11
CA ALA A 171 -0.12 -8.14 15.31
C ALA A 171 1.27 -8.12 14.65
N THR A 172 1.37 -7.50 13.46
CA THR A 172 2.65 -7.33 12.77
C THR A 172 3.62 -6.49 13.59
N VAL A 173 3.17 -5.37 14.16
CA VAL A 173 3.98 -4.52 15.04
C VAL A 173 4.43 -5.30 16.28
N VAL A 174 3.50 -5.94 16.98
CA VAL A 174 3.78 -6.70 18.21
C VAL A 174 4.80 -7.81 17.95
N ASN A 175 4.62 -8.60 16.90
CA ASN A 175 5.55 -9.68 16.56
C ASN A 175 6.95 -9.17 16.17
N ARG A 176 7.07 -7.91 15.72
CA ARG A 176 8.34 -7.28 15.34
C ARG A 176 9.14 -6.72 16.53
N LEU A 177 8.49 -6.47 17.67
CA LEU A 177 9.16 -5.84 18.83
C LEU A 177 10.46 -6.53 19.25
N PRO A 178 10.55 -7.87 19.38
CA PRO A 178 11.81 -8.52 19.75
C PRO A 178 12.93 -8.30 18.73
N ASP A 179 12.60 -8.23 17.44
CA ASP A 179 13.61 -7.99 16.40
C ASP A 179 14.16 -6.58 16.49
N ILE A 180 13.31 -5.58 16.79
CA ILE A 180 13.72 -4.19 16.98
C ILE A 180 14.62 -4.06 18.22
N ILE A 181 14.20 -4.63 19.34
CA ILE A 181 14.96 -4.56 20.61
C ILE A 181 16.35 -5.21 20.47
N ASN A 182 16.45 -6.31 19.73
CA ASN A 182 17.70 -7.03 19.50
C ASN A 182 18.56 -6.43 18.36
N SER A 183 18.05 -5.41 17.65
CA SER A 183 18.80 -4.76 16.57
C SER A 183 19.90 -3.85 17.12
N GLN A 184 20.91 -3.58 16.30
CA GLN A 184 21.91 -2.56 16.62
C GLN A 184 21.24 -1.18 16.73
N PRO A 185 21.70 -0.30 17.64
CA PRO A 185 21.19 1.07 17.74
C PRO A 185 21.32 1.83 16.41
N GLY A 186 20.28 2.58 16.06
CA GLY A 186 20.26 3.39 14.85
C GLY A 186 19.01 3.16 14.00
N TYR A 187 19.01 3.71 12.79
CA TYR A 187 17.93 3.51 11.82
C TYR A 187 18.10 2.19 11.08
N ILE A 188 17.08 1.34 11.10
CA ILE A 188 17.06 0.07 10.39
C ILE A 188 15.81 -0.02 9.51
N THR A 189 15.98 -0.39 8.26
CA THR A 189 14.90 -0.60 7.31
C THR A 189 14.38 -2.03 7.36
N THR A 190 13.14 -2.24 6.96
CA THR A 190 12.46 -3.56 7.02
C THR A 190 13.18 -4.62 6.18
N ASP A 191 13.82 -4.24 5.08
CA ASP A 191 14.61 -5.12 4.21
C ASP A 191 15.86 -5.67 4.90
N LYS A 192 16.44 -4.93 5.83
CA LYS A 192 17.62 -5.36 6.63
C LYS A 192 17.22 -6.18 7.86
N MET A 193 15.95 -6.22 8.21
CA MET A 193 15.45 -7.03 9.32
C MET A 193 15.17 -8.47 8.89
N SER A 194 15.15 -9.39 9.86
CA SER A 194 14.65 -10.75 9.65
C SER A 194 13.18 -10.73 9.21
N THR A 195 12.72 -11.78 8.51
CA THR A 195 11.30 -11.93 8.19
C THR A 195 10.46 -11.94 9.48
N ASN A 196 9.35 -11.18 9.48
CA ASN A 196 8.44 -11.16 10.62
C ASN A 196 7.89 -12.58 10.89
N LYS A 197 7.85 -12.98 12.17
CA LYS A 197 7.51 -14.34 12.58
C LYS A 197 6.45 -14.30 13.67
N TYR A 198 5.56 -15.27 13.64
CA TYR A 198 4.70 -15.55 14.78
C TYR A 198 5.53 -15.93 16.01
N ARG A 199 5.17 -15.41 17.17
CA ARG A 199 5.85 -15.65 18.44
C ARG A 199 5.01 -16.59 19.32
N THR A 200 5.46 -17.83 19.47
CA THR A 200 4.75 -18.87 20.23
C THR A 200 4.90 -18.77 21.75
N LYS A 201 5.88 -17.97 22.20
CA LYS A 201 6.16 -17.72 23.64
C LYS A 201 5.96 -16.24 23.95
N SER A 202 5.95 -15.87 25.23
CA SER A 202 5.93 -14.45 25.61
C SER A 202 7.10 -13.70 24.96
N LEU A 203 6.87 -12.44 24.56
CA LEU A 203 7.87 -11.63 23.81
C LEU A 203 9.19 -11.51 24.55
N SER A 204 9.17 -11.47 25.89
CA SER A 204 10.36 -11.43 26.74
C SER A 204 11.31 -12.61 26.54
N LYS A 205 10.82 -13.75 26.01
CA LYS A 205 11.66 -14.91 25.71
C LYS A 205 12.47 -14.78 24.42
N TYR A 206 12.20 -13.76 23.62
CA TYR A 206 12.87 -13.49 22.35
C TYR A 206 13.80 -12.27 22.39
N VAL A 207 13.80 -11.54 23.51
CA VAL A 207 14.72 -10.43 23.74
C VAL A 207 15.98 -10.99 24.43
N LYS A 208 17.14 -10.59 23.91
CA LYS A 208 18.47 -10.98 24.44
C LYS A 208 19.03 -9.88 25.34
#